data_126175aab6a7e3d5f5b1fd1ddf1ba808
#
_entry.id   126175aab6a7e3d5f5b1fd1ddf1ba808
#
_cell.length_a   1.000
_cell.length_b   1.000
_cell.length_c   1.000
_cell.angle_alpha   90.00
_cell.angle_beta   90.00
_cell.angle_gamma   90.00
#
_symmetry.space_group_name_H-M   'P 1'
#
loop_
_entity.id
_entity.type
_entity.pdbx_description
1 polymer ?
#
loop_
_entity_poly.entity_id
_entity_poly.type
_entity_poly.pdbx_seq_one_letter_code
_entity_poly.pdbx_strand_id
1 'polypeptide(L)'
;MCGIVGFTGKEQAKHFLLQGLEALEYRGYDSAGIAVVSDDKELHSVKCAGRVQTLIERSELANLNGFTGIAHTRWATHGAPTDKNSHPHLDDSGRIAIVHNGIIENFRQLRAYLAQIGHTLRSETDSEVIAHLVSDAYNGPAQGNLLTAVRYACERLHGTWAIAVACADLPGQVVVARKGSPLVLASTPQGAYAASDITPMASVASHVIQLQDNQFARLNSTGEITVFDDNGIEIAHPTTLDIDWDASAATLGGYADFMAKEIAEQPQALERLLKGRLTPDGIKLDELAMTRDELASVDRIYMIACGTSYHVSLIARQYIESWVKIPVCCEFASEFIYKEPLITDHTLCIIITQSGETADTLCAARRMKALGCKVIAITNVLGSSAAREADGVVYVQAGPEICVASTKAYTAQIVACALVALQLAYVRKTLEYSDVKAHFEHLLSLSDLIREVISRRWQDKQIAPLFRNAHSALFLGRGANSTTAFEGALKLKELSYLHAEAYPAGEMKHGPIALLEPGFLVVAIVPQDHVHDKTVSNIQEVIARGATCIAVATDGDESVAAQCEHTLWIPACPEEDLVPIVAIIHLQLLARYVALSLIHISEPTRQYS
;
A
#
# COMPACT_ATOMS: atom_id res chain seq x y z
N MET A 1 0.85 3.20 6.78
CA MET A 1 0.54 4.62 6.42
C MET A 1 -0.61 5.10 7.30
N CYS A 2 -0.72 6.41 7.54
CA CYS A 2 -1.77 6.97 8.39
C CYS A 2 -3.03 7.34 7.59
N GLY A 3 -4.18 7.53 8.28
CA GLY A 3 -5.44 7.98 7.70
C GLY A 3 -5.89 9.32 8.26
N ILE A 4 -6.26 10.27 7.39
CA ILE A 4 -6.88 11.56 7.74
C ILE A 4 -8.32 11.58 7.28
N VAL A 5 -9.21 12.11 8.12
CA VAL A 5 -10.58 12.46 7.76
C VAL A 5 -10.90 13.85 8.31
N GLY A 6 -11.53 14.70 7.50
CA GLY A 6 -12.02 16.02 7.87
C GLY A 6 -13.43 16.25 7.37
N PHE A 7 -14.23 16.97 8.14
CA PHE A 7 -15.60 17.30 7.79
C PHE A 7 -16.02 18.65 8.35
N THR A 8 -16.78 19.39 7.57
CA THR A 8 -17.57 20.54 8.04
C THR A 8 -18.88 20.61 7.26
N GLY A 9 -20.01 20.72 7.93
CA GLY A 9 -21.31 20.65 7.24
C GLY A 9 -22.52 20.89 8.12
N LYS A 10 -23.64 20.29 7.73
CA LYS A 10 -24.95 20.42 8.38
C LYS A 10 -25.28 19.27 9.33
N GLU A 11 -24.48 18.20 9.29
CA GLU A 11 -24.64 17.00 10.11
C GLU A 11 -23.58 16.95 11.22
N GLN A 12 -23.82 16.13 12.24
CA GLN A 12 -22.84 15.93 13.31
C GLN A 12 -21.54 15.33 12.75
N ALA A 13 -20.43 16.04 12.89
CA ALA A 13 -19.14 15.66 12.32
C ALA A 13 -18.67 14.27 12.80
N LYS A 14 -18.97 13.93 14.05
CA LYS A 14 -18.59 12.65 14.69
C LYS A 14 -18.94 11.44 13.82
N HIS A 15 -20.11 11.40 13.18
CA HIS A 15 -20.56 10.24 12.41
C HIS A 15 -19.66 9.98 11.21
N PHE A 16 -19.49 10.98 10.34
CA PHE A 16 -18.64 10.83 9.17
C PHE A 16 -17.16 10.59 9.55
N LEU A 17 -16.67 11.30 10.57
CA LEU A 17 -15.29 11.17 11.00
C LEU A 17 -14.97 9.74 11.48
N LEU A 18 -15.83 9.13 12.29
CA LEU A 18 -15.62 7.76 12.77
C LEU A 18 -15.78 6.73 11.65
N GLN A 19 -16.82 6.84 10.81
CA GLN A 19 -16.99 5.96 9.64
C GLN A 19 -15.80 6.07 8.66
N GLY A 20 -15.33 7.29 8.44
CA GLY A 20 -14.16 7.52 7.59
C GLY A 20 -12.88 6.92 8.17
N LEU A 21 -12.70 6.96 9.51
CA LEU A 21 -11.58 6.29 10.16
C LEU A 21 -11.68 4.76 10.07
N GLU A 22 -12.89 4.17 10.23
CA GLU A 22 -13.10 2.74 10.03
C GLU A 22 -12.69 2.33 8.61
N ALA A 23 -13.08 3.12 7.60
CA ALA A 23 -12.70 2.88 6.21
C ALA A 23 -11.19 3.06 5.93
N LEU A 24 -10.44 3.79 6.80
CA LEU A 24 -9.02 4.05 6.67
C LEU A 24 -8.15 3.26 7.68
N GLU A 25 -8.75 2.44 8.55
CA GLU A 25 -8.00 1.74 9.61
C GLU A 25 -6.91 0.82 9.04
N TYR A 26 -7.11 0.28 7.83
CA TYR A 26 -6.10 -0.51 7.12
C TYR A 26 -4.78 0.25 6.88
N ARG A 27 -4.81 1.59 6.89
CA ARG A 27 -3.61 2.43 6.71
C ARG A 27 -2.81 2.61 8.01
N GLY A 28 -3.44 2.44 9.17
CA GLY A 28 -2.77 2.57 10.46
C GLY A 28 -3.73 2.30 11.61
N TYR A 29 -3.32 1.51 12.56
CA TYR A 29 -4.15 1.03 13.67
C TYR A 29 -3.44 1.09 15.04
N ASP A 30 -2.28 1.76 15.12
CA ASP A 30 -1.53 1.87 16.38
C ASP A 30 -2.17 2.87 17.35
N SER A 31 -2.84 3.87 16.80
CA SER A 31 -3.64 4.81 17.59
C SER A 31 -4.65 5.55 16.71
N ALA A 32 -5.71 6.05 17.33
CA ALA A 32 -6.73 6.83 16.66
C ALA A 32 -7.18 8.02 17.51
N GLY A 33 -7.78 9.03 16.86
CA GLY A 33 -8.36 10.14 17.58
C GLY A 33 -9.17 11.09 16.70
N ILE A 34 -9.98 11.89 17.35
CA ILE A 34 -10.93 12.82 16.78
C ILE A 34 -10.92 14.16 17.54
N ALA A 35 -11.08 15.25 16.81
CA ALA A 35 -11.38 16.56 17.38
C ALA A 35 -12.59 17.15 16.68
N VAL A 36 -13.51 17.71 17.47
CA VAL A 36 -14.76 18.33 17.00
C VAL A 36 -14.86 19.73 17.59
N VAL A 37 -15.23 20.69 16.75
CA VAL A 37 -15.54 22.06 17.14
C VAL A 37 -17.04 22.20 17.30
N SER A 38 -17.47 22.60 18.48
CA SER A 38 -18.89 22.86 18.81
C SER A 38 -19.31 24.28 18.40
N ASP A 39 -20.62 24.53 18.37
CA ASP A 39 -21.19 25.84 18.00
C ASP A 39 -20.87 26.94 19.00
N ASP A 40 -20.59 26.57 20.25
CA ASP A 40 -20.15 27.46 21.33
C ASP A 40 -18.66 27.78 21.29
N LYS A 41 -17.99 27.40 20.20
CA LYS A 41 -16.55 27.64 19.95
C LYS A 41 -15.63 26.94 20.94
N GLU A 42 -16.00 25.76 21.38
CA GLU A 42 -15.14 24.87 22.14
C GLU A 42 -14.62 23.74 21.23
N LEU A 43 -13.38 23.34 21.46
CA LEU A 43 -12.75 22.21 20.76
C LEU A 43 -12.64 21.03 21.71
N HIS A 44 -13.35 19.97 21.40
CA HIS A 44 -13.34 18.72 22.16
C HIS A 44 -12.54 17.66 21.40
N SER A 45 -11.64 16.97 22.08
CA SER A 45 -10.85 15.91 21.46
C SER A 45 -10.83 14.63 22.29
N VAL A 46 -10.90 13.50 21.62
CA VAL A 46 -10.74 12.16 22.19
C VAL A 46 -9.69 11.42 21.36
N LYS A 47 -8.76 10.77 22.03
CA LYS A 47 -7.72 9.99 21.37
C LYS A 47 -7.30 8.80 22.22
N CYS A 48 -6.83 7.74 21.58
CA CYS A 48 -6.42 6.50 22.23
C CYS A 48 -5.31 5.80 21.46
N ALA A 49 -4.46 5.10 22.19
CA ALA A 49 -3.67 4.02 21.64
C ALA A 49 -4.61 2.86 21.27
N GLY A 50 -4.28 2.16 20.17
CA GLY A 50 -5.10 1.08 19.63
C GLY A 50 -6.05 1.57 18.53
N ARG A 51 -7.14 0.88 18.35
CA ARG A 51 -8.02 0.87 17.18
C ARG A 51 -9.12 1.89 17.18
N VAL A 52 -9.71 2.08 15.98
CA VAL A 52 -10.88 2.93 15.80
C VAL A 52 -12.05 2.45 16.68
N GLN A 53 -12.22 1.15 16.89
CA GLN A 53 -13.26 0.63 17.79
C GLN A 53 -13.09 1.14 19.24
N THR A 54 -11.86 1.17 19.77
CA THR A 54 -11.57 1.75 21.08
C THR A 54 -11.87 3.25 21.12
N LEU A 55 -11.59 3.96 20.01
CA LEU A 55 -11.94 5.37 19.89
C LEU A 55 -13.46 5.57 19.88
N ILE A 56 -14.22 4.73 19.17
CA ILE A 56 -15.69 4.76 19.14
C ILE A 56 -16.25 4.64 20.56
N GLU A 57 -15.83 3.60 21.31
CA GLU A 57 -16.27 3.36 22.69
C GLU A 57 -15.96 4.57 23.62
N ARG A 58 -14.75 5.13 23.54
CA ARG A 58 -14.37 6.33 24.30
C ARG A 58 -15.17 7.57 23.87
N SER A 59 -15.45 7.68 22.58
CA SER A 59 -16.17 8.83 22.01
C SER A 59 -17.66 8.84 22.35
N GLU A 60 -18.25 7.71 22.72
CA GLU A 60 -19.64 7.62 23.20
C GLU A 60 -19.79 8.28 24.56
N LEU A 61 -18.76 8.25 25.39
CA LEU A 61 -18.72 8.84 26.72
C LEU A 61 -18.34 10.32 26.71
N ALA A 62 -17.88 10.86 25.58
CA ALA A 62 -17.41 12.22 25.42
C ALA A 62 -18.44 13.11 24.73
N ASN A 63 -18.48 14.39 25.11
CA ASN A 63 -19.30 15.39 24.44
C ASN A 63 -18.60 15.85 23.14
N LEU A 64 -18.84 15.12 22.04
CA LEU A 64 -18.33 15.45 20.71
C LEU A 64 -19.44 16.00 19.81
N ASN A 65 -20.23 16.93 20.34
CA ASN A 65 -21.28 17.60 19.59
C ASN A 65 -20.70 18.76 18.78
N GLY A 66 -20.93 18.76 17.48
CA GLY A 66 -20.45 19.81 16.57
C GLY A 66 -20.48 19.37 15.12
N PHE A 67 -20.40 20.34 14.24
CA PHE A 67 -20.58 20.17 12.79
C PHE A 67 -19.27 20.29 12.01
N THR A 68 -18.16 20.49 12.71
CA THR A 68 -16.83 20.65 12.14
C THR A 68 -15.84 19.82 12.94
N GLY A 69 -14.99 19.04 12.24
CA GLY A 69 -13.99 18.26 12.94
C GLY A 69 -12.99 17.58 12.02
N ILE A 70 -11.96 17.02 12.64
CA ILE A 70 -10.88 16.28 12.01
C ILE A 70 -10.60 15.01 12.82
N ALA A 71 -10.15 13.96 12.13
CA ALA A 71 -9.85 12.68 12.76
C ALA A 71 -8.68 11.98 12.07
N HIS A 72 -8.06 11.04 12.78
CA HIS A 72 -6.83 10.41 12.34
C HIS A 72 -6.70 8.97 12.84
N THR A 73 -6.17 8.08 11.98
CA THR A 73 -5.59 6.79 12.36
C THR A 73 -4.09 6.81 12.11
N ARG A 74 -3.30 6.31 13.05
CA ARG A 74 -1.85 6.44 13.04
C ARG A 74 -1.16 5.09 12.90
N TRP A 75 -0.17 5.07 12.01
CA TRP A 75 0.93 4.10 12.02
C TRP A 75 2.14 4.80 12.63
N ALA A 76 2.61 4.31 13.78
CA ALA A 76 3.62 5.02 14.55
C ALA A 76 5.00 4.98 13.87
N THR A 77 5.53 6.16 13.55
CA THR A 77 6.90 6.37 13.04
C THR A 77 7.79 7.10 14.04
N HIS A 78 7.28 8.17 14.66
CA HIS A 78 7.97 8.97 15.66
C HIS A 78 7.17 9.00 16.96
N GLY A 79 7.76 8.50 18.06
CA GLY A 79 7.11 8.34 19.36
C GLY A 79 6.25 7.08 19.46
N ALA A 80 6.26 6.42 20.62
CA ALA A 80 5.52 5.19 20.88
C ALA A 80 4.00 5.35 20.67
N PRO A 81 3.26 4.27 20.37
CA PRO A 81 1.80 4.31 20.23
C PRO A 81 1.14 4.45 21.60
N THR A 82 1.01 5.68 22.06
CA THR A 82 0.38 6.06 23.33
C THR A 82 -0.69 7.11 23.09
N ASP A 83 -1.63 7.26 24.02
CA ASP A 83 -2.67 8.32 23.96
C ASP A 83 -2.04 9.71 23.77
N LYS A 84 -0.89 9.97 24.41
CA LYS A 84 -0.15 11.23 24.32
C LYS A 84 0.35 11.53 22.91
N ASN A 85 0.83 10.49 22.20
CA ASN A 85 1.40 10.59 20.87
C ASN A 85 0.38 10.38 19.74
N SER A 86 -0.88 10.11 20.09
CA SER A 86 -1.98 10.01 19.12
C SER A 86 -2.39 11.38 18.60
N HIS A 87 -2.81 11.46 17.34
CA HIS A 87 -3.47 12.65 16.80
C HIS A 87 -4.95 12.69 17.22
N PRO A 88 -5.57 13.88 17.22
CA PRO A 88 -5.06 15.21 16.89
C PRO A 88 -4.07 15.76 17.93
N HIS A 89 -3.13 16.61 17.47
CA HIS A 89 -2.32 17.45 18.34
C HIS A 89 -2.94 18.83 18.48
N LEU A 90 -2.87 19.38 19.70
CA LEU A 90 -3.43 20.68 20.04
C LEU A 90 -2.32 21.70 20.28
N ASP A 91 -2.61 22.96 20.04
CA ASP A 91 -1.79 24.06 20.50
C ASP A 91 -1.89 24.25 22.03
N ASP A 92 -1.09 25.15 22.61
CA ASP A 92 -1.10 25.41 24.07
C ASP A 92 -2.46 25.89 24.58
N SER A 93 -3.21 26.61 23.77
CA SER A 93 -4.52 27.15 24.14
C SER A 93 -5.64 26.12 24.06
N GLY A 94 -5.40 24.98 23.38
CA GLY A 94 -6.40 23.98 23.08
C GLY A 94 -7.47 24.43 22.05
N ARG A 95 -7.22 25.51 21.33
CA ARG A 95 -8.16 26.08 20.36
C ARG A 95 -7.89 25.67 18.90
N ILE A 96 -6.69 25.21 18.59
CA ILE A 96 -6.29 24.73 17.28
C ILE A 96 -5.92 23.27 17.39
N ALA A 97 -6.55 22.43 16.58
CA ALA A 97 -6.24 21.01 16.44
C ALA A 97 -5.70 20.71 15.05
N ILE A 98 -4.70 19.83 14.97
CA ILE A 98 -4.16 19.34 13.70
C ILE A 98 -4.10 17.82 13.65
N VAL A 99 -4.24 17.28 12.46
CA VAL A 99 -3.87 15.91 12.09
C VAL A 99 -2.90 15.95 10.92
N HIS A 100 -1.96 15.00 10.88
CA HIS A 100 -0.86 15.01 9.93
C HIS A 100 -0.49 13.60 9.48
N ASN A 101 -0.34 13.42 8.16
CA ASN A 101 0.29 12.27 7.52
C ASN A 101 1.58 12.73 6.86
N GLY A 102 2.69 12.05 7.12
CA GLY A 102 3.99 12.39 6.56
C GLY A 102 5.10 12.37 7.60
N ILE A 103 6.22 13.02 7.27
CA ILE A 103 7.39 13.15 8.16
C ILE A 103 7.92 14.57 8.06
N ILE A 104 8.04 15.25 9.20
CA ILE A 104 8.67 16.57 9.31
C ILE A 104 10.15 16.39 9.67
N GLU A 105 11.01 16.42 8.67
CA GLU A 105 12.43 16.11 8.83
C GLU A 105 13.18 17.09 9.77
N ASN A 106 12.79 18.36 9.74
CA ASN A 106 13.39 19.40 10.59
C ASN A 106 12.68 19.59 11.94
N PHE A 107 11.84 18.63 12.38
CA PHE A 107 11.04 18.77 13.60
C PHE A 107 11.88 19.06 14.86
N ARG A 108 13.10 18.49 14.97
CA ARG A 108 13.97 18.73 16.12
C ARG A 108 14.37 20.20 16.26
N GLN A 109 14.68 20.86 15.15
CA GLN A 109 15.01 22.28 15.10
C GLN A 109 13.79 23.13 15.45
N LEU A 110 12.61 22.76 14.91
CA LEU A 110 11.35 23.45 15.20
C LEU A 110 10.94 23.28 16.67
N ARG A 111 11.10 22.10 17.27
CA ARG A 111 10.86 21.88 18.71
C ARG A 111 11.75 22.78 19.59
N ALA A 112 13.05 22.85 19.27
CA ALA A 112 13.98 23.71 20.00
C ALA A 112 13.58 25.18 19.88
N TYR A 113 13.21 25.64 18.70
CA TYR A 113 12.72 27.00 18.47
C TYR A 113 11.44 27.29 19.27
N LEU A 114 10.43 26.44 19.18
CA LEU A 114 9.15 26.59 19.86
C LEU A 114 9.33 26.62 21.41
N ALA A 115 10.19 25.75 21.92
CA ALA A 115 10.52 25.76 23.35
C ALA A 115 11.20 27.07 23.80
N GLN A 116 12.07 27.68 22.96
CA GLN A 116 12.71 28.97 23.24
C GLN A 116 11.72 30.14 23.32
N ILE A 117 10.65 30.10 22.53
CA ILE A 117 9.61 31.14 22.52
C ILE A 117 8.46 30.84 23.48
N GLY A 118 8.57 29.77 24.29
CA GLY A 118 7.71 29.52 25.45
C GLY A 118 6.62 28.46 25.25
N HIS A 119 6.59 27.73 24.12
CA HIS A 119 5.64 26.63 23.92
C HIS A 119 5.99 25.38 24.71
N THR A 120 4.96 24.68 25.16
CA THR A 120 5.08 23.39 25.85
C THR A 120 4.68 22.24 24.96
N LEU A 121 5.68 21.55 24.37
CA LEU A 121 5.43 20.37 23.54
C LEU A 121 5.19 19.16 24.46
N ARG A 122 4.04 18.50 24.25
CA ARG A 122 3.54 17.43 25.11
C ARG A 122 3.82 16.05 24.58
N SER A 123 3.90 15.88 23.24
CA SER A 123 4.14 14.59 22.57
C SER A 123 5.61 14.43 22.17
N GLU A 124 5.93 13.24 21.70
CA GLU A 124 7.24 12.88 21.13
C GLU A 124 7.21 12.85 19.60
N THR A 125 6.06 13.22 19.00
CA THR A 125 5.87 13.17 17.55
C THR A 125 6.57 14.34 16.85
N ASP A 126 6.83 14.18 15.58
CA ASP A 126 7.25 15.25 14.68
C ASP A 126 6.11 16.21 14.33
N SER A 127 4.86 15.76 14.49
CA SER A 127 3.65 16.45 14.03
C SER A 127 3.21 17.60 14.95
N GLU A 128 3.43 17.49 16.25
CA GLU A 128 2.94 18.48 17.23
C GLU A 128 3.48 19.91 16.97
N VAL A 129 4.69 20.02 16.41
CA VAL A 129 5.26 21.34 16.06
C VAL A 129 4.37 22.14 15.11
N ILE A 130 3.58 21.44 14.27
CA ILE A 130 2.67 22.08 13.31
C ILE A 130 1.56 22.84 14.05
N ALA A 131 0.98 22.28 15.11
CA ALA A 131 -0.09 22.92 15.87
C ALA A 131 0.37 24.27 16.47
N HIS A 132 1.57 24.29 17.04
CA HIS A 132 2.15 25.49 17.63
C HIS A 132 2.55 26.53 16.58
N LEU A 133 3.14 26.11 15.44
CA LEU A 133 3.47 27.01 14.33
C LEU A 133 2.21 27.66 13.73
N VAL A 134 1.13 26.89 13.57
CA VAL A 134 -0.15 27.43 13.10
C VAL A 134 -0.74 28.41 14.11
N SER A 135 -0.67 28.10 15.41
CA SER A 135 -1.16 28.97 16.48
C SER A 135 -0.40 30.31 16.51
N ASP A 136 0.93 30.26 16.42
CA ASP A 136 1.75 31.47 16.36
C ASP A 136 1.41 32.35 15.17
N ALA A 137 1.30 31.72 13.99
CA ALA A 137 0.96 32.45 12.79
C ALA A 137 -0.46 33.02 12.86
N TYR A 138 -1.44 32.24 13.39
CA TYR A 138 -2.84 32.64 13.53
C TYR A 138 -3.01 33.87 14.42
N ASN A 139 -2.35 33.86 15.59
CA ASN A 139 -2.40 34.95 16.55
C ASN A 139 -1.47 36.12 16.18
N GLY A 140 -0.55 35.92 15.25
CA GLY A 140 0.46 36.91 14.82
C GLY A 140 0.20 37.41 13.40
N PRO A 141 1.08 37.03 12.42
CA PRO A 141 1.07 37.64 11.08
C PRO A 141 -0.18 37.33 10.26
N ALA A 142 -0.87 36.24 10.53
CA ALA A 142 -2.10 35.87 9.79
C ALA A 142 -3.36 36.58 10.31
N GLN A 143 -3.31 37.27 11.46
CA GLN A 143 -4.38 38.09 12.02
C GLN A 143 -5.75 37.38 12.07
N GLY A 144 -5.77 36.11 12.52
CA GLY A 144 -6.99 35.31 12.63
C GLY A 144 -7.43 34.64 11.31
N ASN A 145 -6.65 34.71 10.25
CA ASN A 145 -6.91 33.96 9.01
C ASN A 145 -6.23 32.59 9.06
N LEU A 146 -7.03 31.53 9.24
CA LEU A 146 -6.51 30.18 9.41
C LEU A 146 -5.77 29.66 8.17
N LEU A 147 -6.26 29.94 6.96
CA LEU A 147 -5.57 29.55 5.72
C LEU A 147 -4.18 30.15 5.64
N THR A 148 -4.07 31.46 5.91
CA THR A 148 -2.79 32.15 5.92
C THR A 148 -1.87 31.62 7.01
N ALA A 149 -2.40 31.29 8.19
CA ALA A 149 -1.64 30.70 9.29
C ALA A 149 -1.07 29.32 8.91
N VAL A 150 -1.85 28.46 8.29
CA VAL A 150 -1.40 27.15 7.83
C VAL A 150 -0.32 27.29 6.76
N ARG A 151 -0.47 28.23 5.82
CA ARG A 151 0.57 28.52 4.81
C ARG A 151 1.89 28.93 5.46
N TYR A 152 1.89 29.91 6.36
CA TYR A 152 3.09 30.35 7.08
C TYR A 152 3.74 29.22 7.88
N ALA A 153 2.95 28.32 8.48
CA ALA A 153 3.48 27.15 9.15
C ALA A 153 4.17 26.22 8.14
N CYS A 154 3.52 25.91 7.00
CA CYS A 154 4.06 25.02 5.97
C CYS A 154 5.36 25.54 5.33
N GLU A 155 5.55 26.85 5.18
CA GLU A 155 6.79 27.45 4.68
C GLU A 155 8.02 27.10 5.54
N ARG A 156 7.81 26.73 6.81
CA ARG A 156 8.88 26.37 7.75
C ARG A 156 9.14 24.86 7.83
N LEU A 157 8.27 24.03 7.23
CA LEU A 157 8.37 22.59 7.28
C LEU A 157 9.28 22.05 6.17
N HIS A 158 10.14 21.10 6.51
CA HIS A 158 10.88 20.28 5.56
C HIS A 158 10.35 18.85 5.62
N GLY A 159 10.23 18.18 4.47
CA GLY A 159 9.72 16.82 4.35
C GLY A 159 8.37 16.75 3.63
N THR A 160 7.54 15.80 4.03
CA THR A 160 6.24 15.51 3.41
C THR A 160 5.10 15.69 4.42
N TRP A 161 3.96 16.18 3.93
CA TRP A 161 2.76 16.34 4.77
C TRP A 161 1.45 16.30 3.97
N ALA A 162 0.42 15.73 4.60
CA ALA A 162 -0.97 16.08 4.42
C ALA A 162 -1.48 16.51 5.79
N ILE A 163 -2.05 17.71 5.88
CA ILE A 163 -2.46 18.33 7.14
C ILE A 163 -3.94 18.70 7.05
N ALA A 164 -4.70 18.45 8.11
CA ALA A 164 -6.01 19.06 8.30
C ALA A 164 -6.04 19.78 9.65
N VAL A 165 -6.63 20.99 9.64
CA VAL A 165 -6.65 21.91 10.77
C VAL A 165 -8.08 22.35 11.04
N ALA A 166 -8.48 22.26 12.32
CA ALA A 166 -9.71 22.82 12.85
C ALA A 166 -9.39 23.85 13.94
N CYS A 167 -10.14 24.94 13.97
CA CYS A 167 -9.97 26.03 14.91
C CYS A 167 -11.30 26.34 15.62
N ALA A 168 -11.27 26.40 16.96
CA ALA A 168 -12.44 26.71 17.78
C ALA A 168 -13.06 28.07 17.45
N ASP A 169 -12.26 29.06 17.04
CA ASP A 169 -12.75 30.38 16.67
C ASP A 169 -13.56 30.39 15.37
N LEU A 170 -13.39 29.37 14.52
CA LEU A 170 -13.96 29.25 13.20
C LEU A 170 -14.80 27.98 13.04
N PRO A 171 -15.91 27.82 13.84
CA PRO A 171 -16.84 26.73 13.63
C PRO A 171 -17.40 26.82 12.21
N GLY A 172 -17.42 25.71 11.47
CA GLY A 172 -17.84 25.69 10.07
C GLY A 172 -16.69 25.82 9.07
N GLN A 173 -15.42 25.76 9.51
CA GLN A 173 -14.27 25.80 8.63
C GLN A 173 -13.24 24.72 8.98
N VAL A 174 -12.74 24.02 7.96
CA VAL A 174 -11.54 23.18 8.02
C VAL A 174 -10.57 23.69 6.96
N VAL A 175 -9.29 23.79 7.31
CA VAL A 175 -8.21 24.12 6.37
C VAL A 175 -7.33 22.90 6.21
N VAL A 176 -6.98 22.60 4.96
CA VAL A 176 -6.12 21.47 4.62
C VAL A 176 -4.96 21.90 3.73
N ALA A 177 -3.86 21.17 3.81
CA ALA A 177 -2.65 21.41 3.02
C ALA A 177 -1.99 20.08 2.62
N ARG A 178 -1.32 20.07 1.47
CA ARG A 178 -0.66 18.88 0.96
C ARG A 178 0.75 19.16 0.42
N LYS A 179 1.68 18.22 0.71
CA LYS A 179 2.96 18.04 0.00
C LYS A 179 3.43 16.59 0.18
N GLY A 180 3.48 15.83 -0.90
CA GLY A 180 3.97 14.45 -0.91
C GLY A 180 2.97 13.40 -0.41
N SER A 181 2.19 13.66 0.64
CA SER A 181 1.16 12.73 1.15
C SER A 181 -0.20 13.00 0.52
N PRO A 182 -1.01 11.97 0.16
CA PRO A 182 -2.28 12.16 -0.56
C PRO A 182 -3.35 12.86 0.29
N LEU A 183 -4.18 13.68 -0.38
CA LEU A 183 -5.36 14.31 0.21
C LEU A 183 -6.39 14.62 -0.87
N VAL A 184 -7.62 14.15 -0.68
CA VAL A 184 -8.76 14.36 -1.57
C VAL A 184 -9.90 15.07 -0.84
N LEU A 185 -10.69 15.84 -1.58
CA LEU A 185 -11.77 16.65 -1.04
C LEU A 185 -13.06 16.36 -1.80
N ALA A 186 -14.19 16.37 -1.11
CA ALA A 186 -15.50 16.26 -1.73
C ALA A 186 -16.45 17.36 -1.25
N SER A 187 -17.24 17.87 -2.19
CA SER A 187 -18.29 18.88 -1.95
C SER A 187 -19.67 18.25 -2.15
N THR A 188 -20.55 18.43 -1.18
CA THR A 188 -21.94 17.97 -1.26
C THR A 188 -22.88 19.02 -0.65
N PRO A 189 -24.21 18.92 -0.86
CA PRO A 189 -25.17 19.77 -0.16
C PRO A 189 -25.18 19.64 1.36
N GLN A 190 -24.62 18.54 1.90
CA GLN A 190 -24.50 18.24 3.34
C GLN A 190 -23.28 18.90 3.97
N GLY A 191 -22.23 19.19 3.17
CA GLY A 191 -21.00 19.80 3.66
C GLY A 191 -19.80 19.52 2.78
N ALA A 192 -18.62 19.89 3.28
CA ALA A 192 -17.33 19.65 2.66
C ALA A 192 -16.53 18.62 3.45
N TYR A 193 -15.85 17.74 2.73
CA TYR A 193 -15.16 16.55 3.23
C TYR A 193 -13.70 16.56 2.80
N ALA A 194 -12.82 16.05 3.64
CA ALA A 194 -11.43 15.78 3.34
C ALA A 194 -11.05 14.36 3.77
N ALA A 195 -10.25 13.65 2.98
CA ALA A 195 -9.66 12.38 3.40
C ALA A 195 -8.32 12.13 2.71
N SER A 196 -7.49 11.33 3.36
CA SER A 196 -6.20 10.91 2.78
C SER A 196 -6.33 9.81 1.71
N ASP A 197 -7.54 9.33 1.48
CA ASP A 197 -7.86 8.31 0.49
C ASP A 197 -9.28 8.54 -0.05
N ILE A 198 -9.56 8.01 -1.23
CA ILE A 198 -10.87 8.11 -1.88
C ILE A 198 -11.93 7.22 -1.20
N THR A 199 -11.51 6.18 -0.46
CA THR A 199 -12.40 5.17 0.14
C THR A 199 -13.51 5.75 1.02
N PRO A 200 -13.23 6.69 1.97
CA PRO A 200 -14.30 7.34 2.74
C PRO A 200 -15.24 8.20 1.89
N MET A 201 -14.77 8.66 0.72
CA MET A 201 -15.54 9.54 -0.15
C MET A 201 -16.54 8.79 -1.02
N ALA A 202 -16.31 7.50 -1.31
CA ALA A 202 -17.15 6.70 -2.21
C ALA A 202 -18.61 6.58 -1.76
N SER A 203 -18.89 6.76 -0.46
CA SER A 203 -20.26 6.74 0.10
C SER A 203 -20.98 8.09 0.02
N VAL A 204 -20.24 9.19 -0.23
CA VAL A 204 -20.80 10.57 -0.13
C VAL A 204 -20.73 11.36 -1.43
N ALA A 205 -19.81 11.03 -2.35
CA ALA A 205 -19.61 11.80 -3.57
C ALA A 205 -19.23 10.91 -4.75
N SER A 206 -19.62 11.31 -5.97
CA SER A 206 -19.18 10.69 -7.23
C SER A 206 -17.92 11.34 -7.84
N HIS A 207 -17.54 12.49 -7.34
CA HIS A 207 -16.36 13.24 -7.80
C HIS A 207 -15.60 13.79 -6.61
N VAL A 208 -14.28 13.82 -6.69
CA VAL A 208 -13.40 14.42 -5.67
C VAL A 208 -12.42 15.39 -6.30
N ILE A 209 -12.07 16.43 -5.55
CA ILE A 209 -10.94 17.31 -5.86
C ILE A 209 -9.69 16.65 -5.25
N GLN A 210 -8.68 16.46 -6.07
CA GLN A 210 -7.39 15.96 -5.63
C GLN A 210 -6.41 17.13 -5.46
N LEU A 211 -6.01 17.41 -4.23
CA LEU A 211 -4.98 18.42 -3.99
C LEU A 211 -3.64 18.00 -4.60
N GLN A 212 -2.95 18.93 -5.21
CA GLN A 212 -1.57 18.75 -5.69
C GLN A 212 -0.58 19.21 -4.62
N ASP A 213 0.71 18.92 -4.83
CA ASP A 213 1.77 19.34 -3.92
C ASP A 213 1.81 20.88 -3.80
N ASN A 214 1.98 21.36 -2.56
CA ASN A 214 1.96 22.78 -2.19
C ASN A 214 0.61 23.48 -2.46
N GLN A 215 -0.48 22.73 -2.55
CA GLN A 215 -1.82 23.30 -2.54
C GLN A 215 -2.44 23.27 -1.16
N PHE A 216 -3.30 24.26 -0.95
CA PHE A 216 -4.07 24.49 0.26
C PHE A 216 -5.55 24.53 -0.10
N ALA A 217 -6.43 24.13 0.81
CA ALA A 217 -7.86 24.32 0.60
C ALA A 217 -8.56 24.75 1.88
N ARG A 218 -9.59 25.58 1.70
CA ARG A 218 -10.54 25.95 2.72
C ARG A 218 -11.86 25.27 2.44
N LEU A 219 -12.33 24.51 3.40
CA LEU A 219 -13.60 23.81 3.39
C LEU A 219 -14.57 24.59 4.26
N ASN A 220 -15.77 24.88 3.76
CA ASN A 220 -16.82 25.59 4.49
C ASN A 220 -18.02 24.67 4.75
N SER A 221 -18.76 24.91 5.83
CA SER A 221 -19.96 24.14 6.22
C SER A 221 -21.10 24.19 5.20
N THR A 222 -21.06 25.13 4.26
CA THR A 222 -21.99 25.19 3.12
C THR A 222 -21.74 24.14 2.04
N GLY A 223 -20.62 23.40 2.14
CA GLY A 223 -20.11 22.50 1.11
C GLY A 223 -19.13 23.17 0.13
N GLU A 224 -18.92 24.46 0.23
CA GLU A 224 -18.00 25.19 -0.62
C GLU A 224 -16.54 24.82 -0.28
N ILE A 225 -15.75 24.53 -1.33
CA ILE A 225 -14.32 24.25 -1.26
C ILE A 225 -13.59 25.23 -2.16
N THR A 226 -12.65 25.98 -1.59
CA THR A 226 -11.77 26.87 -2.34
C THR A 226 -10.34 26.36 -2.24
N VAL A 227 -9.70 26.12 -3.38
CA VAL A 227 -8.31 25.63 -3.48
C VAL A 227 -7.38 26.81 -3.81
N PHE A 228 -6.19 26.82 -3.19
CA PHE A 228 -5.20 27.86 -3.34
C PHE A 228 -3.82 27.25 -3.64
N ASP A 229 -3.01 27.99 -4.37
CA ASP A 229 -1.59 27.67 -4.58
C ASP A 229 -0.73 28.07 -3.35
N ASP A 230 0.58 27.89 -3.46
CA ASP A 230 1.58 28.25 -2.43
C ASP A 230 1.66 29.76 -2.17
N ASN A 231 1.28 30.61 -3.12
CA ASN A 231 1.19 32.06 -2.99
C ASN A 231 -0.14 32.54 -2.37
N GLY A 232 -1.11 31.61 -2.19
CA GLY A 232 -2.45 31.91 -1.72
C GLY A 232 -3.37 32.48 -2.78
N ILE A 233 -3.04 32.24 -4.04
CA ILE A 233 -3.89 32.59 -5.19
C ILE A 233 -4.89 31.45 -5.40
N GLU A 234 -6.17 31.80 -5.56
CA GLU A 234 -7.23 30.84 -5.79
C GLU A 234 -7.06 30.13 -7.15
N ILE A 235 -7.20 28.81 -7.13
CA ILE A 235 -7.17 27.94 -8.30
C ILE A 235 -8.60 27.72 -8.78
N ALA A 236 -8.98 28.38 -9.88
CA ALA A 236 -10.34 28.34 -10.42
C ALA A 236 -10.78 26.94 -10.88
N HIS A 237 -9.87 26.10 -11.35
CA HIS A 237 -10.13 24.77 -11.89
C HIS A 237 -9.18 23.74 -11.24
N PRO A 238 -9.45 23.30 -10.00
CA PRO A 238 -8.66 22.27 -9.34
C PRO A 238 -8.83 20.92 -10.06
N THR A 239 -7.83 20.06 -9.95
CA THR A 239 -7.88 18.72 -10.52
C THR A 239 -8.99 17.89 -9.86
N THR A 240 -9.90 17.34 -10.66
CA THR A 240 -10.99 16.47 -10.20
C THR A 240 -10.79 15.03 -10.68
N LEU A 241 -11.29 14.08 -9.92
CA LEU A 241 -11.35 12.66 -10.25
C LEU A 241 -12.77 12.15 -10.07
N ASP A 242 -13.20 11.31 -11.01
CA ASP A 242 -14.44 10.55 -10.89
C ASP A 242 -14.23 9.30 -10.04
N ILE A 243 -15.18 8.99 -9.16
CA ILE A 243 -15.18 7.78 -8.37
C ILE A 243 -16.00 6.73 -9.12
N ASP A 244 -15.33 5.90 -9.92
CA ASP A 244 -15.94 4.81 -10.69
C ASP A 244 -16.17 3.53 -9.86
N TRP A 245 -16.11 3.61 -8.54
CA TRP A 245 -16.26 2.43 -7.70
C TRP A 245 -17.70 2.29 -7.21
N ASP A 246 -18.21 1.09 -7.26
CA ASP A 246 -19.35 0.71 -6.46
C ASP A 246 -18.92 0.71 -4.98
N ALA A 247 -19.59 1.51 -4.13
CA ALA A 247 -19.35 1.53 -2.67
C ALA A 247 -19.44 0.12 -2.05
N SER A 248 -20.21 -0.80 -2.69
CA SER A 248 -20.28 -2.21 -2.30
C SER A 248 -18.95 -2.96 -2.46
N ALA A 249 -18.06 -2.51 -3.36
CA ALA A 249 -16.75 -3.12 -3.54
C ALA A 249 -15.83 -2.95 -2.31
N ALA A 250 -16.05 -1.90 -1.53
CA ALA A 250 -15.33 -1.63 -0.28
C ALA A 250 -15.96 -2.29 0.96
N THR A 251 -16.95 -3.18 0.80
CA THR A 251 -17.59 -3.93 1.89
C THR A 251 -17.12 -5.38 1.91
N LEU A 252 -17.30 -6.07 3.03
CA LEU A 252 -16.94 -7.49 3.18
C LEU A 252 -17.72 -8.43 2.24
N GLY A 253 -18.92 -8.04 1.78
CA GLY A 253 -19.68 -8.84 0.81
C GLY A 253 -19.97 -10.28 1.24
N GLY A 254 -20.09 -10.55 2.55
CA GLY A 254 -20.33 -11.88 3.12
C GLY A 254 -19.07 -12.69 3.43
N TYR A 255 -17.87 -12.16 3.19
CA TYR A 255 -16.62 -12.77 3.64
C TYR A 255 -16.35 -12.46 5.11
N ALA A 256 -15.57 -13.33 5.77
CA ALA A 256 -15.23 -13.16 7.18
C ALA A 256 -14.29 -11.97 7.44
N ASP A 257 -13.42 -11.66 6.47
CA ASP A 257 -12.44 -10.59 6.50
C ASP A 257 -12.06 -10.16 5.07
N PHE A 258 -11.46 -8.97 4.90
CA PHE A 258 -11.07 -8.44 3.59
C PHE A 258 -10.01 -9.30 2.91
N MET A 259 -9.08 -9.90 3.65
CA MET A 259 -8.09 -10.77 3.04
C MET A 259 -8.73 -11.99 2.39
N ALA A 260 -9.71 -12.62 3.05
CA ALA A 260 -10.46 -13.73 2.47
C ALA A 260 -11.19 -13.31 1.19
N LYS A 261 -11.80 -12.12 1.18
CA LYS A 261 -12.46 -11.53 0.02
C LYS A 261 -11.45 -11.28 -1.11
N GLU A 262 -10.36 -10.61 -0.81
CA GLU A 262 -9.36 -10.19 -1.79
C GLU A 262 -8.60 -11.39 -2.40
N ILE A 263 -8.32 -12.44 -1.61
CA ILE A 263 -7.81 -13.70 -2.14
C ILE A 263 -8.82 -14.32 -3.12
N ALA A 264 -10.11 -14.34 -2.77
CA ALA A 264 -11.15 -14.90 -3.62
C ALA A 264 -11.43 -14.07 -4.89
N GLU A 265 -11.11 -12.78 -4.89
CA GLU A 265 -11.29 -11.87 -6.03
C GLU A 265 -10.15 -11.93 -7.07
N GLN A 266 -9.03 -12.60 -6.79
CA GLN A 266 -7.88 -12.66 -7.70
C GLN A 266 -8.23 -13.18 -9.09
N PRO A 267 -9.00 -14.28 -9.26
CA PRO A 267 -9.39 -14.74 -10.59
C PRO A 267 -10.09 -13.66 -11.42
N GLN A 268 -11.07 -12.98 -10.83
CA GLN A 268 -11.84 -11.94 -11.50
C GLN A 268 -11.00 -10.70 -11.80
N ALA A 269 -10.02 -10.37 -10.94
CA ALA A 269 -9.08 -9.28 -11.17
C ALA A 269 -8.22 -9.55 -12.41
N LEU A 270 -7.71 -10.78 -12.56
CA LEU A 270 -6.92 -11.18 -13.72
C LEU A 270 -7.76 -11.20 -15.00
N GLU A 271 -9.00 -11.70 -14.95
CA GLU A 271 -9.92 -11.67 -16.08
C GLU A 271 -10.19 -10.24 -16.58
N ARG A 272 -10.42 -9.29 -15.66
CA ARG A 272 -10.59 -7.87 -16.02
C ARG A 272 -9.34 -7.29 -16.66
N LEU A 273 -8.17 -7.55 -16.08
CA LEU A 273 -6.89 -7.06 -16.58
C LEU A 273 -6.58 -7.58 -17.99
N LEU A 274 -6.85 -8.85 -18.25
CA LEU A 274 -6.54 -9.52 -19.54
C LEU A 274 -7.58 -9.24 -20.64
N LYS A 275 -8.78 -8.80 -20.27
CA LYS A 275 -9.88 -8.61 -21.21
C LYS A 275 -9.53 -7.64 -22.33
N GLY A 276 -9.55 -8.14 -23.58
CA GLY A 276 -9.34 -7.33 -24.79
C GLY A 276 -7.89 -6.88 -25.01
N ARG A 277 -6.92 -7.44 -24.28
CA ARG A 277 -5.49 -7.08 -24.42
C ARG A 277 -4.81 -7.73 -25.63
N LEU A 278 -5.21 -8.93 -26.04
CA LEU A 278 -4.64 -9.56 -27.23
C LEU A 278 -5.29 -9.02 -28.50
N THR A 279 -4.48 -8.56 -29.45
CA THR A 279 -4.89 -8.04 -30.75
C THR A 279 -3.98 -8.63 -31.85
N PRO A 280 -4.33 -8.50 -33.15
CA PRO A 280 -3.43 -8.90 -34.24
C PRO A 280 -2.06 -8.18 -34.24
N ASP A 281 -1.99 -7.01 -33.59
CA ASP A 281 -0.78 -6.18 -33.49
C ASP A 281 0.02 -6.42 -32.18
N GLY A 282 -0.24 -7.53 -31.48
CA GLY A 282 0.37 -7.89 -30.22
C GLY A 282 -0.50 -7.57 -29.01
N ILE A 283 0.12 -7.20 -27.90
CA ILE A 283 -0.58 -6.84 -26.66
C ILE A 283 -0.98 -5.36 -26.70
N LYS A 284 -2.26 -5.09 -26.54
CA LYS A 284 -2.79 -3.72 -26.48
C LYS A 284 -2.51 -3.09 -25.11
N LEU A 285 -1.65 -2.08 -25.10
CA LEU A 285 -1.26 -1.28 -23.94
C LEU A 285 -1.22 0.20 -24.34
N ASP A 286 -2.35 0.74 -24.81
CA ASP A 286 -2.46 2.14 -25.30
C ASP A 286 -2.05 3.14 -24.23
N GLU A 287 -2.22 2.79 -22.96
CA GLU A 287 -1.89 3.60 -21.80
C GLU A 287 -0.38 3.79 -21.58
N LEU A 288 0.48 3.01 -22.25
CA LEU A 288 1.94 3.18 -22.16
C LEU A 288 2.42 4.50 -22.78
N ALA A 289 1.63 5.10 -23.68
CA ALA A 289 1.95 6.34 -24.37
C ALA A 289 3.36 6.34 -25.01
N MET A 290 3.83 5.17 -25.44
CA MET A 290 5.10 4.97 -26.15
C MET A 290 4.84 4.46 -27.56
N THR A 291 5.57 5.00 -28.51
CA THR A 291 5.55 4.52 -29.89
C THR A 291 6.22 3.14 -30.01
N ARG A 292 5.93 2.44 -31.11
CA ARG A 292 6.55 1.14 -31.40
C ARG A 292 8.07 1.25 -31.51
N ASP A 293 8.59 2.35 -32.08
CA ASP A 293 10.02 2.57 -32.24
C ASP A 293 10.70 2.86 -30.88
N GLU A 294 10.07 3.62 -30.01
CA GLU A 294 10.54 3.84 -28.63
C GLU A 294 10.61 2.53 -27.86
N LEU A 295 9.56 1.70 -27.92
CA LEU A 295 9.56 0.37 -27.28
C LEU A 295 10.64 -0.55 -27.87
N ALA A 296 10.86 -0.52 -29.20
CA ALA A 296 11.89 -1.33 -29.85
C ALA A 296 13.30 -0.91 -29.47
N SER A 297 13.52 0.37 -29.18
CA SER A 297 14.83 0.94 -28.87
C SER A 297 15.27 0.66 -27.42
N VAL A 298 14.36 0.27 -26.51
CA VAL A 298 14.70 0.01 -25.10
C VAL A 298 15.81 -1.02 -24.99
N ASP A 299 16.92 -0.66 -24.36
CA ASP A 299 18.10 -1.52 -24.20
C ASP A 299 18.35 -1.97 -22.76
N ARG A 300 17.71 -1.34 -21.79
CA ARG A 300 17.80 -1.61 -20.36
C ARG A 300 16.53 -1.17 -19.62
N ILE A 301 16.16 -1.91 -18.59
CA ILE A 301 15.03 -1.54 -17.74
C ILE A 301 15.48 -1.42 -16.28
N TYR A 302 15.09 -0.34 -15.61
CA TYR A 302 15.09 -0.24 -14.16
C TYR A 302 13.67 -0.48 -13.67
N MET A 303 13.49 -1.44 -12.76
CA MET A 303 12.23 -1.68 -12.05
C MET A 303 12.40 -1.24 -10.60
N ILE A 304 11.63 -0.25 -10.15
CA ILE A 304 11.82 0.40 -8.87
C ILE A 304 10.53 0.33 -8.07
N ALA A 305 10.59 -0.23 -6.86
CA ALA A 305 9.42 -0.48 -6.04
C ALA A 305 9.76 -0.66 -4.56
N CYS A 306 8.71 -0.78 -3.71
CA CYS A 306 8.81 -1.08 -2.29
C CYS A 306 8.02 -2.35 -1.94
N GLY A 307 8.46 -3.11 -0.92
CA GLY A 307 7.72 -4.23 -0.33
C GLY A 307 7.28 -5.28 -1.35
N THR A 308 6.00 -5.65 -1.29
CA THR A 308 5.37 -6.62 -2.21
C THR A 308 5.59 -6.27 -3.69
N SER A 309 5.48 -4.99 -4.06
CA SER A 309 5.73 -4.55 -5.44
C SER A 309 7.21 -4.71 -5.87
N TYR A 310 8.16 -4.68 -4.94
CA TYR A 310 9.54 -5.03 -5.24
C TYR A 310 9.68 -6.53 -5.56
N HIS A 311 8.97 -7.41 -4.85
CA HIS A 311 8.93 -8.83 -5.20
C HIS A 311 8.31 -9.07 -6.58
N VAL A 312 7.30 -8.28 -6.98
CA VAL A 312 6.79 -8.28 -8.36
C VAL A 312 7.91 -7.98 -9.35
N SER A 313 8.74 -6.97 -9.08
CA SER A 313 9.83 -6.59 -10.00
C SER A 313 10.84 -7.73 -10.21
N LEU A 314 11.11 -8.52 -9.18
CA LEU A 314 12.02 -9.68 -9.28
C LEU A 314 11.46 -10.80 -10.16
N ILE A 315 10.15 -11.04 -10.13
CA ILE A 315 9.48 -11.99 -11.03
C ILE A 315 9.44 -11.42 -12.46
N ALA A 316 9.05 -10.17 -12.61
CA ALA A 316 8.97 -9.49 -13.89
C ALA A 316 10.32 -9.43 -14.62
N ARG A 317 11.43 -9.29 -13.87
CA ARG A 317 12.78 -9.39 -14.42
C ARG A 317 12.99 -10.69 -15.19
N GLN A 318 12.49 -11.82 -14.67
CA GLN A 318 12.65 -13.11 -15.35
C GLN A 318 11.90 -13.13 -16.68
N TYR A 319 10.68 -12.61 -16.74
CA TYR A 319 9.93 -12.48 -17.99
C TYR A 319 10.68 -11.61 -19.01
N ILE A 320 11.14 -10.44 -18.58
CA ILE A 320 11.82 -9.51 -19.47
C ILE A 320 13.16 -10.09 -19.96
N GLU A 321 13.98 -10.62 -19.07
CA GLU A 321 15.27 -11.19 -19.45
C GLU A 321 15.11 -12.45 -20.33
N SER A 322 14.08 -13.30 -20.09
CA SER A 322 13.84 -14.49 -20.90
C SER A 322 13.13 -14.21 -22.23
N TRP A 323 12.14 -13.32 -22.26
CA TRP A 323 11.35 -13.07 -23.47
C TRP A 323 11.88 -11.90 -24.31
N VAL A 324 12.28 -10.80 -23.67
CA VAL A 324 12.72 -9.57 -24.34
C VAL A 324 14.20 -9.54 -24.60
N LYS A 325 15.01 -10.31 -23.84
CA LYS A 325 16.47 -10.42 -23.96
C LYS A 325 17.22 -9.10 -23.71
N ILE A 326 16.77 -8.33 -22.71
CA ILE A 326 17.45 -7.12 -22.23
C ILE A 326 17.66 -7.18 -20.72
N PRO A 327 18.75 -6.54 -20.18
CA PRO A 327 19.04 -6.56 -18.76
C PRO A 327 18.02 -5.75 -17.96
N VAL A 328 17.69 -6.24 -16.76
CA VAL A 328 16.78 -5.59 -15.82
C VAL A 328 17.46 -5.38 -14.46
N CYS A 329 17.45 -4.15 -13.97
CA CYS A 329 17.88 -3.78 -12.63
C CYS A 329 16.66 -3.59 -11.74
N CYS A 330 16.47 -4.46 -10.73
CA CYS A 330 15.42 -4.31 -9.72
C CYS A 330 16.00 -3.61 -8.50
N GLU A 331 15.35 -2.53 -8.05
CA GLU A 331 15.85 -1.67 -6.98
C GLU A 331 14.77 -1.37 -5.93
N PHE A 332 15.15 -1.38 -4.65
CA PHE A 332 14.32 -0.78 -3.62
C PHE A 332 14.27 0.73 -3.82
N ALA A 333 13.08 1.29 -3.85
CA ALA A 333 12.91 2.72 -4.09
C ALA A 333 13.61 3.58 -3.02
N SER A 334 13.56 3.15 -1.75
CA SER A 334 14.24 3.82 -0.62
C SER A 334 15.75 3.93 -0.78
N GLU A 335 16.38 2.91 -1.41
CA GLU A 335 17.82 2.87 -1.60
C GLU A 335 18.26 3.49 -2.93
N PHE A 336 17.38 3.41 -3.92
CA PHE A 336 17.66 3.93 -5.27
C PHE A 336 17.91 5.44 -5.29
N ILE A 337 17.23 6.19 -4.44
CA ILE A 337 17.36 7.66 -4.37
C ILE A 337 18.79 8.12 -4.01
N TYR A 338 19.62 7.24 -3.47
CA TYR A 338 21.02 7.53 -3.10
C TYR A 338 22.04 6.97 -4.11
N LYS A 339 21.58 6.27 -5.15
CA LYS A 339 22.46 5.66 -6.16
C LYS A 339 22.67 6.58 -7.36
N GLU A 340 23.80 6.41 -8.04
CA GLU A 340 24.07 6.92 -9.39
C GLU A 340 23.73 5.80 -10.40
N PRO A 341 22.54 5.83 -11.05
CA PRO A 341 22.16 4.77 -11.97
C PRO A 341 22.96 4.87 -13.28
N LEU A 342 23.29 3.70 -13.84
CA LEU A 342 23.89 3.62 -15.18
C LEU A 342 22.78 3.63 -16.22
N ILE A 343 22.56 4.75 -16.87
CA ILE A 343 21.51 4.95 -17.87
C ILE A 343 22.08 5.16 -19.27
N THR A 344 21.25 4.87 -20.27
CA THR A 344 21.44 5.20 -21.67
C THR A 344 20.27 6.04 -22.15
N ASP A 345 20.32 6.59 -23.36
CA ASP A 345 19.19 7.31 -23.98
C ASP A 345 17.98 6.39 -24.24
N HIS A 346 18.14 5.07 -24.12
CA HIS A 346 17.15 4.03 -24.35
C HIS A 346 16.76 3.28 -23.06
N THR A 347 17.15 3.82 -21.89
CA THR A 347 16.78 3.22 -20.60
C THR A 347 15.32 3.53 -20.29
N LEU A 348 14.57 2.47 -19.97
CA LEU A 348 13.19 2.56 -19.49
C LEU A 348 13.15 2.37 -17.97
N CYS A 349 12.44 3.23 -17.26
CA CYS A 349 12.13 3.04 -15.85
C CYS A 349 10.67 2.56 -15.70
N ILE A 350 10.46 1.46 -14.98
CA ILE A 350 9.15 0.96 -14.60
C ILE A 350 9.03 1.06 -13.08
N ILE A 351 8.11 1.88 -12.59
CA ILE A 351 7.77 1.93 -11.18
C ILE A 351 6.53 1.07 -10.92
N ILE A 352 6.55 0.31 -9.82
CA ILE A 352 5.44 -0.56 -9.45
C ILE A 352 4.95 -0.15 -8.07
N THR A 353 3.64 0.11 -7.94
CA THR A 353 3.03 0.54 -6.68
C THR A 353 1.53 0.23 -6.70
N GLN A 354 0.99 -0.28 -5.60
CA GLN A 354 -0.46 -0.54 -5.49
C GLN A 354 -1.24 0.78 -5.41
N SER A 355 -0.89 1.65 -4.46
CA SER A 355 -1.59 2.90 -4.20
C SER A 355 -1.24 4.03 -5.18
N GLY A 356 -0.07 3.98 -5.81
CA GLY A 356 0.47 5.07 -6.60
C GLY A 356 0.90 6.30 -5.78
N GLU A 357 0.95 6.18 -4.44
CA GLU A 357 1.26 7.27 -3.51
C GLU A 357 2.46 6.96 -2.60
N THR A 358 3.24 5.93 -2.90
CA THR A 358 4.42 5.57 -2.10
C THR A 358 5.51 6.61 -2.32
N ALA A 359 5.85 7.36 -1.27
CA ALA A 359 6.75 8.52 -1.34
C ALA A 359 8.11 8.18 -1.97
N ASP A 360 8.77 7.10 -1.53
CA ASP A 360 10.06 6.68 -2.06
C ASP A 360 9.99 6.32 -3.54
N THR A 361 8.91 5.62 -3.95
CA THR A 361 8.69 5.24 -5.36
C THR A 361 8.48 6.47 -6.24
N LEU A 362 7.72 7.47 -5.77
CA LEU A 362 7.54 8.74 -6.48
C LEU A 362 8.84 9.54 -6.56
N CYS A 363 9.62 9.58 -5.48
CA CYS A 363 10.91 10.26 -5.46
C CYS A 363 11.88 9.63 -6.46
N ALA A 364 11.95 8.29 -6.52
CA ALA A 364 12.75 7.55 -7.48
C ALA A 364 12.30 7.81 -8.94
N ALA A 365 10.98 7.83 -9.19
CA ALA A 365 10.43 8.16 -10.51
C ALA A 365 10.81 9.56 -10.98
N ARG A 366 10.65 10.57 -10.11
CA ARG A 366 11.04 11.96 -10.39
C ARG A 366 12.54 12.08 -10.69
N ARG A 367 13.38 11.33 -9.94
CA ARG A 367 14.82 11.29 -10.19
C ARG A 367 15.14 10.69 -11.58
N MET A 368 14.51 9.58 -11.96
CA MET A 368 14.71 8.97 -13.28
C MET A 368 14.26 9.89 -14.41
N LYS A 369 13.13 10.60 -14.24
CA LYS A 369 12.69 11.64 -15.21
C LYS A 369 13.67 12.79 -15.31
N ALA A 370 14.20 13.28 -14.20
CA ALA A 370 15.21 14.34 -14.18
C ALA A 370 16.52 13.94 -14.90
N LEU A 371 16.82 12.63 -14.94
CA LEU A 371 17.93 12.06 -15.69
C LEU A 371 17.60 11.81 -17.18
N GLY A 372 16.38 12.12 -17.63
CA GLY A 372 15.95 11.97 -19.01
C GLY A 372 15.34 10.62 -19.38
N CYS A 373 15.16 9.70 -18.42
CA CYS A 373 14.54 8.41 -18.69
C CYS A 373 13.01 8.53 -18.85
N LYS A 374 12.43 7.76 -19.78
CA LYS A 374 11.00 7.49 -19.81
C LYS A 374 10.60 6.68 -18.56
N VAL A 375 9.51 7.07 -17.91
CA VAL A 375 8.98 6.40 -16.71
C VAL A 375 7.57 5.88 -17.00
N ILE A 376 7.37 4.58 -16.79
CA ILE A 376 6.07 3.91 -16.82
C ILE A 376 5.67 3.54 -15.40
N ALA A 377 4.41 3.78 -15.04
CA ALA A 377 3.84 3.34 -13.78
C ALA A 377 2.94 2.10 -13.97
N ILE A 378 3.15 1.07 -13.17
CA ILE A 378 2.21 -0.05 -12.99
C ILE A 378 1.52 0.18 -11.65
N THR A 379 0.23 0.53 -11.66
CA THR A 379 -0.51 0.94 -10.45
C THR A 379 -1.95 0.45 -10.47
N ASN A 380 -2.57 0.35 -9.29
CA ASN A 380 -3.97 -0.04 -9.17
C ASN A 380 -4.93 1.16 -9.10
N VAL A 381 -4.47 2.29 -8.57
CA VAL A 381 -5.34 3.45 -8.30
C VAL A 381 -5.32 4.41 -9.47
N LEU A 382 -6.50 4.60 -10.08
CA LEU A 382 -6.70 5.57 -11.16
C LEU A 382 -6.36 6.98 -10.69
N GLY A 383 -5.65 7.73 -11.54
CA GLY A 383 -5.31 9.13 -11.26
C GLY A 383 -4.40 9.35 -10.04
N SER A 384 -3.75 8.31 -9.52
CA SER A 384 -2.75 8.44 -8.46
C SER A 384 -1.55 9.31 -8.89
N SER A 385 -0.74 9.76 -7.94
CA SER A 385 0.45 10.58 -8.23
C SER A 385 1.39 9.86 -9.18
N ALA A 386 1.64 8.56 -8.99
CA ALA A 386 2.44 7.74 -9.91
C ALA A 386 1.87 7.74 -11.34
N ALA A 387 0.54 7.59 -11.47
CA ALA A 387 -0.12 7.58 -12.77
C ALA A 387 -0.04 8.92 -13.50
N ARG A 388 -0.14 10.04 -12.77
CA ARG A 388 -0.06 11.39 -13.37
C ARG A 388 1.34 11.84 -13.71
N GLU A 389 2.31 11.45 -12.90
CA GLU A 389 3.70 11.89 -13.06
C GLU A 389 4.47 11.00 -14.05
N ALA A 390 4.03 9.77 -14.29
CA ALA A 390 4.63 8.89 -15.28
C ALA A 390 4.36 9.34 -16.71
N ASP A 391 5.19 8.90 -17.65
CA ASP A 391 5.00 9.15 -19.09
C ASP A 391 3.98 8.19 -19.70
N GLY A 392 3.78 7.03 -19.07
CA GLY A 392 2.76 6.04 -19.43
C GLY A 392 2.34 5.24 -18.20
N VAL A 393 1.16 4.60 -18.26
CA VAL A 393 0.58 3.88 -17.12
C VAL A 393 0.00 2.54 -17.57
N VAL A 394 0.15 1.52 -16.74
CA VAL A 394 -0.61 0.27 -16.83
C VAL A 394 -1.42 0.09 -15.55
N TYR A 395 -2.74 0.17 -15.66
CA TYR A 395 -3.63 -0.07 -14.53
C TYR A 395 -3.89 -1.57 -14.37
N VAL A 396 -3.67 -2.09 -13.16
CA VAL A 396 -3.83 -3.52 -12.87
C VAL A 396 -5.28 -3.96 -12.66
N GLN A 397 -6.21 -3.01 -12.53
CA GLN A 397 -7.67 -3.23 -12.44
C GLN A 397 -8.11 -4.24 -11.36
N ALA A 398 -7.33 -4.34 -10.26
CA ALA A 398 -7.63 -5.26 -9.18
C ALA A 398 -8.84 -4.82 -8.32
N GLY A 399 -9.31 -3.58 -8.49
CA GLY A 399 -10.31 -2.97 -7.62
C GLY A 399 -9.73 -2.55 -6.27
N PRO A 400 -10.56 -2.08 -5.33
CA PRO A 400 -10.09 -1.64 -4.01
C PRO A 400 -9.42 -2.80 -3.27
N GLU A 401 -8.23 -2.57 -2.71
CA GLU A 401 -7.52 -3.51 -1.84
C GLU A 401 -7.38 -2.84 -0.47
N ILE A 402 -8.08 -3.38 0.52
CA ILE A 402 -8.28 -2.81 1.85
C ILE A 402 -7.45 -3.55 2.90
N CYS A 403 -7.19 -4.84 2.68
CA CYS A 403 -6.32 -5.62 3.58
C CYS A 403 -4.92 -4.99 3.66
N VAL A 404 -4.34 -4.95 4.86
CA VAL A 404 -2.97 -4.45 5.08
C VAL A 404 -1.96 -5.22 4.22
N ALA A 405 -2.13 -6.53 4.11
CA ALA A 405 -1.30 -7.39 3.29
C ALA A 405 -1.83 -7.44 1.85
N SER A 406 -1.04 -6.97 0.88
CA SER A 406 -1.40 -7.02 -0.54
C SER A 406 -1.54 -8.46 -1.03
N THR A 407 -2.61 -8.74 -1.76
CA THR A 407 -2.96 -10.06 -2.33
C THR A 407 -3.29 -9.98 -3.80
N LYS A 408 -4.48 -9.48 -4.16
CA LYS A 408 -4.95 -9.38 -5.55
C LYS A 408 -4.17 -8.37 -6.39
N ALA A 409 -3.67 -7.29 -5.78
CA ALA A 409 -2.82 -6.34 -6.47
C ALA A 409 -1.46 -6.97 -6.84
N TYR A 410 -0.89 -7.82 -5.97
CA TYR A 410 0.36 -8.52 -6.24
C TYR A 410 0.27 -9.40 -7.50
N THR A 411 -0.71 -10.31 -7.56
CA THR A 411 -0.89 -11.20 -8.72
C THR A 411 -1.23 -10.42 -9.99
N ALA A 412 -2.06 -9.38 -9.88
CA ALA A 412 -2.39 -8.52 -11.02
C ALA A 412 -1.18 -7.69 -11.49
N GLN A 413 -0.31 -7.21 -10.59
CA GLN A 413 0.93 -6.52 -10.97
C GLN A 413 1.88 -7.44 -11.73
N ILE A 414 2.04 -8.72 -11.32
CA ILE A 414 2.87 -9.69 -12.04
C ILE A 414 2.33 -9.89 -13.46
N VAL A 415 1.02 -10.10 -13.62
CA VAL A 415 0.40 -10.27 -14.93
C VAL A 415 0.50 -9.00 -15.78
N ALA A 416 0.35 -7.81 -15.19
CA ALA A 416 0.57 -6.55 -15.91
C ALA A 416 2.02 -6.42 -16.42
N CYS A 417 3.01 -6.81 -15.61
CA CYS A 417 4.41 -6.86 -16.03
C CYS A 417 4.64 -7.89 -17.16
N ALA A 418 3.98 -9.05 -17.10
CA ALA A 418 4.04 -10.05 -18.18
C ALA A 418 3.47 -9.49 -19.50
N LEU A 419 2.35 -8.75 -19.44
CA LEU A 419 1.79 -8.08 -20.63
C LEU A 419 2.76 -7.06 -21.23
N VAL A 420 3.45 -6.26 -20.40
CA VAL A 420 4.49 -5.33 -20.84
C VAL A 420 5.66 -6.08 -21.48
N ALA A 421 6.11 -7.17 -20.86
CA ALA A 421 7.19 -8.00 -21.41
C ALA A 421 6.81 -8.62 -22.76
N LEU A 422 5.59 -9.15 -22.90
CA LEU A 422 5.10 -9.72 -24.17
C LEU A 422 5.04 -8.67 -25.29
N GLN A 423 4.56 -7.44 -24.97
CA GLN A 423 4.54 -6.36 -25.96
C GLN A 423 5.93 -5.93 -26.38
N LEU A 424 6.86 -5.78 -25.43
CA LEU A 424 8.26 -5.46 -25.72
C LEU A 424 8.91 -6.56 -26.58
N ALA A 425 8.70 -7.85 -26.23
CA ALA A 425 9.25 -8.98 -26.97
C ALA A 425 8.72 -9.02 -28.42
N TYR A 426 7.42 -8.78 -28.60
CA TYR A 426 6.79 -8.72 -29.93
C TYR A 426 7.36 -7.57 -30.77
N VAL A 427 7.43 -6.36 -30.20
CA VAL A 427 7.92 -5.19 -30.93
C VAL A 427 9.39 -5.32 -31.30
N ARG A 428 10.21 -5.91 -30.41
CA ARG A 428 11.64 -6.18 -30.62
C ARG A 428 11.90 -7.40 -31.49
N LYS A 429 10.86 -8.17 -31.84
CA LYS A 429 10.95 -9.42 -32.63
C LYS A 429 11.80 -10.51 -31.96
N THR A 430 11.79 -10.55 -30.64
CA THR A 430 12.39 -11.67 -29.87
C THR A 430 11.40 -12.81 -29.68
N LEU A 431 10.09 -12.53 -29.80
CA LEU A 431 8.99 -13.49 -29.91
C LEU A 431 8.18 -13.19 -31.16
N GLU A 432 7.73 -14.24 -31.83
CA GLU A 432 6.77 -14.14 -32.92
C GLU A 432 5.35 -14.01 -32.33
N TYR A 433 4.36 -13.58 -33.17
CA TYR A 433 2.97 -13.43 -32.73
C TYR A 433 2.37 -14.72 -32.17
N SER A 434 2.74 -15.88 -32.76
CA SER A 434 2.30 -17.20 -32.27
C SER A 434 2.74 -17.46 -30.82
N ASP A 435 3.96 -17.04 -30.47
CA ASP A 435 4.52 -17.24 -29.13
C ASP A 435 3.84 -16.29 -28.14
N VAL A 436 3.68 -15.01 -28.51
CA VAL A 436 2.94 -14.03 -27.72
C VAL A 436 1.52 -14.50 -27.43
N LYS A 437 0.85 -15.05 -28.45
CA LYS A 437 -0.49 -15.61 -28.30
C LYS A 437 -0.52 -16.80 -27.34
N ALA A 438 0.43 -17.73 -27.47
CA ALA A 438 0.53 -18.90 -26.60
C ALA A 438 0.75 -18.50 -25.13
N HIS A 439 1.71 -17.61 -24.84
CA HIS A 439 1.93 -17.08 -23.50
C HIS A 439 0.68 -16.36 -22.96
N PHE A 440 -0.01 -15.58 -23.80
CA PHE A 440 -1.24 -14.91 -23.39
C PHE A 440 -2.38 -15.89 -23.06
N GLU A 441 -2.53 -16.97 -23.83
CA GLU A 441 -3.50 -18.04 -23.55
C GLU A 441 -3.19 -18.74 -22.22
N HIS A 442 -1.90 -18.93 -21.89
CA HIS A 442 -1.48 -19.43 -20.58
C HIS A 442 -1.79 -18.44 -19.44
N LEU A 443 -1.64 -17.12 -19.66
CA LEU A 443 -2.07 -16.11 -18.67
C LEU A 443 -3.59 -16.17 -18.44
N LEU A 444 -4.41 -16.43 -19.46
CA LEU A 444 -5.87 -16.59 -19.31
C LEU A 444 -6.24 -17.79 -18.42
N SER A 445 -5.45 -18.87 -18.46
CA SER A 445 -5.71 -20.08 -17.65
C SER A 445 -5.47 -19.86 -16.15
N LEU A 446 -4.72 -18.83 -15.76
CA LEU A 446 -4.40 -18.54 -14.36
C LEU A 446 -5.64 -18.39 -13.48
N SER A 447 -6.71 -17.81 -14.01
CA SER A 447 -7.95 -17.61 -13.25
C SER A 447 -8.54 -18.93 -12.77
N ASP A 448 -8.52 -19.97 -13.59
CA ASP A 448 -9.03 -21.30 -13.23
C ASP A 448 -8.08 -22.03 -12.27
N LEU A 449 -6.77 -21.96 -12.51
CA LEU A 449 -5.76 -22.54 -11.62
C LEU A 449 -5.86 -21.93 -10.20
N ILE A 450 -6.03 -20.61 -10.11
CA ILE A 450 -6.19 -19.91 -8.82
C ILE A 450 -7.50 -20.33 -8.13
N ARG A 451 -8.62 -20.45 -8.87
CA ARG A 451 -9.89 -20.97 -8.31
C ARG A 451 -9.72 -22.36 -7.73
N GLU A 452 -8.98 -23.22 -8.42
CA GLU A 452 -8.70 -24.57 -7.96
C GLU A 452 -7.91 -24.56 -6.64
N VAL A 453 -6.83 -23.76 -6.53
CA VAL A 453 -6.07 -23.62 -5.28
C VAL A 453 -6.96 -23.08 -4.16
N ILE A 454 -7.75 -22.03 -4.40
CA ILE A 454 -8.68 -21.47 -3.40
C ILE A 454 -9.70 -22.53 -2.92
N SER A 455 -10.16 -23.40 -3.80
CA SER A 455 -11.07 -24.49 -3.41
C SER A 455 -10.45 -25.46 -2.42
N ARG A 456 -9.14 -25.57 -2.41
CA ARG A 456 -8.32 -26.44 -1.54
C ARG A 456 -7.86 -25.76 -0.25
N ARG A 457 -8.34 -24.56 0.08
CA ARG A 457 -7.98 -23.78 1.28
C ARG A 457 -8.10 -24.54 2.62
N TRP A 458 -8.78 -25.68 2.63
CA TRP A 458 -8.84 -26.55 3.79
C TRP A 458 -7.48 -27.13 4.17
N GLN A 459 -6.55 -27.33 3.21
CA GLN A 459 -5.18 -27.78 3.45
C GLN A 459 -4.42 -26.76 4.29
N ASP A 460 -4.49 -25.47 3.93
CA ASP A 460 -3.87 -24.37 4.66
C ASP A 460 -4.41 -24.28 6.09
N LYS A 461 -5.74 -24.45 6.23
CA LYS A 461 -6.39 -24.43 7.54
C LYS A 461 -5.93 -25.59 8.43
N GLN A 462 -5.62 -26.76 7.87
CA GLN A 462 -5.10 -27.90 8.63
C GLN A 462 -3.65 -27.70 9.07
N ILE A 463 -2.84 -27.02 8.27
CA ILE A 463 -1.41 -26.79 8.53
C ILE A 463 -1.19 -25.60 9.48
N ALA A 464 -2.01 -24.58 9.42
CA ALA A 464 -1.86 -23.36 10.21
C ALA A 464 -1.62 -23.57 11.72
N PRO A 465 -2.27 -24.55 12.40
CA PRO A 465 -2.01 -24.81 13.83
C PRO A 465 -0.56 -25.18 14.18
N LEU A 466 0.25 -25.67 13.23
CA LEU A 466 1.66 -25.98 13.46
C LEU A 466 2.45 -24.73 13.88
N PHE A 467 2.03 -23.55 13.40
CA PHE A 467 2.68 -22.27 13.69
C PHE A 467 2.34 -21.71 15.08
N ARG A 468 1.40 -22.31 15.82
CA ARG A 468 0.91 -21.76 17.11
C ARG A 468 2.02 -21.52 18.13
N ASN A 469 2.99 -22.42 18.21
CA ASN A 469 4.09 -22.35 19.16
C ASN A 469 5.43 -22.02 18.48
N ALA A 470 5.41 -21.68 17.20
CA ALA A 470 6.61 -21.32 16.48
C ALA A 470 7.04 -19.90 16.82
N HIS A 471 8.34 -19.69 17.03
CA HIS A 471 8.92 -18.36 17.21
C HIS A 471 9.40 -17.76 15.89
N SER A 472 9.74 -18.63 14.93
CA SER A 472 10.18 -18.25 13.61
C SER A 472 9.87 -19.33 12.58
N ALA A 473 9.93 -18.96 11.29
CA ALA A 473 9.81 -19.89 10.17
C ALA A 473 10.72 -19.46 9.02
N LEU A 474 11.25 -20.43 8.26
CA LEU A 474 11.97 -20.17 7.02
C LEU A 474 11.10 -20.51 5.82
N PHE A 475 11.28 -19.72 4.75
CA PHE A 475 10.68 -19.96 3.45
C PHE A 475 11.78 -20.19 2.42
N LEU A 476 11.65 -21.24 1.63
CA LEU A 476 12.66 -21.67 0.67
C LEU A 476 12.05 -21.82 -0.74
N GLY A 477 12.80 -21.42 -1.75
CA GLY A 477 12.45 -21.64 -3.15
C GLY A 477 13.67 -21.51 -4.06
N ARG A 478 13.56 -21.90 -5.31
CA ARG A 478 14.61 -21.71 -6.33
C ARG A 478 14.06 -20.98 -7.55
N GLY A 479 14.93 -20.31 -8.30
CA GLY A 479 14.52 -19.52 -9.47
C GLY A 479 13.48 -18.48 -9.11
N ALA A 480 12.40 -18.40 -9.88
CA ALA A 480 11.24 -17.53 -9.62
C ALA A 480 10.62 -17.81 -8.24
N ASN A 481 10.63 -19.06 -7.81
CA ASN A 481 10.03 -19.48 -6.54
C ASN A 481 10.83 -19.05 -5.30
N SER A 482 12.07 -18.59 -5.45
CA SER A 482 12.76 -17.87 -4.35
C SER A 482 12.08 -16.54 -4.03
N THR A 483 11.59 -15.85 -5.06
CA THR A 483 10.82 -14.61 -4.88
C THR A 483 9.44 -14.89 -4.27
N THR A 484 8.79 -15.98 -4.67
CA THR A 484 7.55 -16.45 -4.04
C THR A 484 7.75 -16.73 -2.55
N ALA A 485 8.90 -17.32 -2.18
CA ALA A 485 9.27 -17.53 -0.78
C ALA A 485 9.43 -16.19 -0.02
N PHE A 486 10.10 -15.18 -0.62
CA PHE A 486 10.19 -13.84 -0.02
C PHE A 486 8.82 -13.22 0.23
N GLU A 487 7.91 -13.31 -0.73
CA GLU A 487 6.56 -12.77 -0.58
C GLU A 487 5.76 -13.55 0.47
N GLY A 488 5.85 -14.88 0.51
CA GLY A 488 5.20 -15.71 1.53
C GLY A 488 5.68 -15.38 2.95
N ALA A 489 6.99 -15.22 3.14
CA ALA A 489 7.56 -14.81 4.42
C ALA A 489 7.10 -13.39 4.82
N LEU A 490 6.98 -12.47 3.85
CA LEU A 490 6.44 -11.13 4.10
C LEU A 490 4.99 -11.21 4.57
N LYS A 491 4.13 -11.96 3.88
CA LYS A 491 2.72 -12.15 4.27
C LYS A 491 2.58 -12.73 5.67
N LEU A 492 3.40 -13.74 6.00
CA LEU A 492 3.35 -14.31 7.35
C LEU A 492 3.73 -13.29 8.42
N LYS A 493 4.80 -12.50 8.21
CA LYS A 493 5.22 -11.44 9.14
C LYS A 493 4.14 -10.38 9.34
N GLU A 494 3.57 -9.87 8.26
CA GLU A 494 2.58 -8.79 8.28
C GLU A 494 1.31 -9.18 9.06
N LEU A 495 0.87 -10.43 8.93
CA LEU A 495 -0.41 -10.88 9.44
C LEU A 495 -0.33 -11.52 10.81
N SER A 496 0.69 -12.34 11.05
CA SER A 496 0.83 -13.11 12.29
C SER A 496 1.83 -12.51 13.27
N TYR A 497 2.63 -11.56 12.84
CA TYR A 497 3.78 -10.98 13.57
C TYR A 497 4.85 -12.02 13.96
N LEU A 498 4.75 -13.23 13.41
CA LEU A 498 5.75 -14.27 13.55
C LEU A 498 6.98 -13.91 12.72
N HIS A 499 8.17 -14.02 13.30
CA HIS A 499 9.39 -13.79 12.55
C HIS A 499 9.52 -14.83 11.43
N ALA A 500 9.58 -14.37 10.18
CA ALA A 500 9.72 -15.23 9.02
C ALA A 500 10.78 -14.66 8.07
N GLU A 501 11.68 -15.50 7.61
CA GLU A 501 12.70 -15.15 6.64
C GLU A 501 12.60 -16.05 5.41
N ALA A 502 13.12 -15.59 4.30
CA ALA A 502 13.19 -16.40 3.09
C ALA A 502 14.58 -16.37 2.50
N TYR A 503 14.95 -17.47 1.87
CA TYR A 503 16.23 -17.63 1.18
C TYR A 503 16.04 -18.41 -0.13
N PRO A 504 16.85 -18.12 -1.16
CA PRO A 504 17.04 -19.10 -2.22
C PRO A 504 17.51 -20.42 -1.60
N ALA A 505 16.83 -21.53 -1.89
CA ALA A 505 17.05 -22.78 -1.15
C ALA A 505 18.53 -23.25 -1.19
N GLY A 506 19.26 -22.91 -2.26
CA GLY A 506 20.69 -23.21 -2.34
C GLY A 506 21.56 -22.42 -1.35
N GLU A 507 21.12 -21.24 -0.93
CA GLU A 507 21.85 -20.37 0.01
C GLU A 507 21.64 -20.79 1.48
N MET A 508 20.64 -21.65 1.75
CA MET A 508 20.35 -22.12 3.12
C MET A 508 21.61 -22.69 3.80
N LYS A 509 22.43 -23.44 3.07
CA LYS A 509 23.65 -24.07 3.61
C LYS A 509 24.79 -23.09 3.92
N HIS A 510 24.69 -21.83 3.50
CA HIS A 510 25.70 -20.79 3.70
C HIS A 510 25.45 -19.91 4.95
N GLY A 511 24.73 -20.45 5.94
CA GLY A 511 24.45 -19.78 7.21
C GLY A 511 23.12 -20.20 7.82
N PRO A 512 21.97 -19.95 7.14
CA PRO A 512 20.63 -20.17 7.70
C PRO A 512 20.35 -21.61 8.20
N ILE A 513 21.03 -22.61 7.65
CA ILE A 513 20.92 -24.00 8.10
C ILE A 513 21.27 -24.20 9.60
N ALA A 514 22.06 -23.28 10.16
CA ALA A 514 22.42 -23.30 11.58
C ALA A 514 21.22 -23.02 12.51
N LEU A 515 20.16 -22.42 12.00
CA LEU A 515 18.92 -22.15 12.75
C LEU A 515 18.00 -23.38 12.86
N LEU A 516 18.24 -24.39 12.01
CA LEU A 516 17.38 -25.56 11.96
C LEU A 516 17.62 -26.48 13.17
N GLU A 517 16.56 -26.74 13.90
CA GLU A 517 16.48 -27.64 15.03
C GLU A 517 15.21 -28.48 14.95
N PRO A 518 15.08 -29.57 15.75
CA PRO A 518 13.87 -30.38 15.75
C PRO A 518 12.59 -29.55 15.98
N GLY A 519 11.65 -29.66 15.03
CA GLY A 519 10.38 -28.93 15.08
C GLY A 519 10.41 -27.52 14.52
N PHE A 520 11.56 -27.02 14.07
CA PHE A 520 11.63 -25.74 13.33
C PHE A 520 10.81 -25.82 12.04
N LEU A 521 10.04 -24.78 11.72
CA LEU A 521 9.15 -24.79 10.56
C LEU A 521 9.84 -24.23 9.30
N VAL A 522 9.79 -25.00 8.23
CA VAL A 522 10.29 -24.58 6.91
C VAL A 522 9.19 -24.77 5.87
N VAL A 523 8.87 -23.72 5.14
CA VAL A 523 7.94 -23.75 4.00
C VAL A 523 8.76 -23.75 2.72
N ALA A 524 8.70 -24.81 1.93
CA ALA A 524 9.46 -24.99 0.70
C ALA A 524 8.53 -24.96 -0.52
N ILE A 525 8.82 -24.06 -1.49
CA ILE A 525 8.11 -24.00 -2.78
C ILE A 525 8.88 -24.88 -3.75
N VAL A 526 8.29 -26.02 -4.14
CA VAL A 526 8.94 -27.09 -4.90
C VAL A 526 8.03 -27.64 -6.00
N PRO A 527 7.69 -26.82 -7.01
CA PRO A 527 6.91 -27.27 -8.14
C PRO A 527 7.72 -28.21 -9.04
N GLN A 528 7.03 -28.88 -9.95
CA GLN A 528 7.64 -29.65 -11.06
C GLN A 528 8.18 -28.67 -12.11
N ASP A 529 9.41 -28.18 -11.91
CA ASP A 529 10.15 -27.27 -12.80
C ASP A 529 11.57 -27.78 -13.05
N HIS A 530 12.35 -27.05 -13.85
CA HIS A 530 13.74 -27.43 -14.21
C HIS A 530 14.70 -27.47 -13.01
N VAL A 531 14.35 -26.91 -11.85
CA VAL A 531 15.16 -26.91 -10.61
C VAL A 531 14.56 -27.81 -9.51
N HIS A 532 13.51 -28.56 -9.81
CA HIS A 532 12.79 -29.44 -8.89
C HIS A 532 13.71 -30.34 -8.07
N ASP A 533 14.54 -31.17 -8.71
CA ASP A 533 15.43 -32.12 -8.03
C ASP A 533 16.40 -31.44 -7.09
N LYS A 534 16.85 -30.23 -7.43
CA LYS A 534 17.72 -29.41 -6.57
C LYS A 534 16.98 -28.91 -5.35
N THR A 535 15.71 -28.56 -5.52
CA THR A 535 14.86 -28.10 -4.40
C THR A 535 14.51 -29.27 -3.47
N VAL A 536 14.19 -30.43 -4.04
CA VAL A 536 13.99 -31.69 -3.27
C VAL A 536 15.23 -32.05 -2.44
N SER A 537 16.43 -31.91 -3.02
CA SER A 537 17.68 -32.12 -2.28
C SER A 537 17.82 -31.15 -1.09
N ASN A 538 17.39 -29.90 -1.23
CA ASN A 538 17.41 -28.96 -0.10
C ASN A 538 16.37 -29.31 0.96
N ILE A 539 15.22 -29.85 0.58
CA ILE A 539 14.21 -30.37 1.53
C ILE A 539 14.84 -31.51 2.36
N GLN A 540 15.61 -32.40 1.76
CA GLN A 540 16.32 -33.47 2.47
C GLN A 540 17.32 -32.91 3.50
N GLU A 541 18.03 -31.84 3.15
CA GLU A 541 18.94 -31.15 4.07
C GLU A 541 18.19 -30.57 5.29
N VAL A 542 16.96 -30.02 5.07
CA VAL A 542 16.07 -29.51 6.11
C VAL A 542 15.62 -30.63 7.04
N ILE A 543 15.11 -31.73 6.48
CA ILE A 543 14.60 -32.88 7.21
C ILE A 543 15.72 -33.58 8.01
N ALA A 544 16.92 -33.67 7.46
CA ALA A 544 18.09 -34.24 8.14
C ALA A 544 18.47 -33.49 9.43
N ARG A 545 18.04 -32.24 9.60
CA ARG A 545 18.21 -31.43 10.81
C ARG A 545 17.04 -31.56 11.79
N GLY A 546 16.03 -32.39 11.48
CA GLY A 546 14.85 -32.57 12.28
C GLY A 546 13.80 -31.46 12.17
N ALA A 547 13.97 -30.54 11.25
CA ALA A 547 13.00 -29.48 11.00
C ALA A 547 11.76 -30.05 10.29
N THR A 548 10.58 -29.46 10.57
CA THR A 548 9.32 -29.82 9.92
C THR A 548 9.19 -29.07 8.60
N CYS A 549 9.17 -29.79 7.48
CA CYS A 549 9.02 -29.21 6.16
C CYS A 549 7.56 -29.22 5.72
N ILE A 550 7.05 -28.06 5.31
CA ILE A 550 5.77 -27.87 4.66
C ILE A 550 6.08 -27.57 3.18
N ALA A 551 5.67 -28.45 2.27
CA ALA A 551 5.93 -28.25 0.85
C ALA A 551 4.74 -27.60 0.15
N VAL A 552 5.00 -26.69 -0.79
CA VAL A 552 4.04 -26.25 -1.82
C VAL A 552 4.49 -26.91 -3.12
N ALA A 553 3.78 -27.94 -3.59
CA ALA A 553 4.21 -28.83 -4.65
C ALA A 553 3.13 -29.05 -5.71
N THR A 554 3.55 -29.45 -6.91
CA THR A 554 2.63 -29.79 -8.01
C THR A 554 1.89 -31.11 -7.71
N ASP A 555 0.61 -31.17 -8.05
CA ASP A 555 -0.22 -32.36 -7.89
C ASP A 555 0.46 -33.63 -8.41
N GLY A 556 0.42 -34.69 -7.61
CA GLY A 556 0.95 -36.00 -7.98
C GLY A 556 2.48 -36.13 -7.86
N ASP A 557 3.15 -35.19 -7.22
CA ASP A 557 4.59 -35.29 -6.95
C ASP A 557 4.87 -36.31 -5.83
N GLU A 558 5.09 -37.56 -6.20
CA GLU A 558 5.38 -38.64 -5.27
C GLU A 558 6.70 -38.44 -4.53
N SER A 559 7.67 -37.77 -5.14
CA SER A 559 8.99 -37.52 -4.54
C SER A 559 8.91 -36.59 -3.34
N VAL A 560 8.06 -35.56 -3.42
CA VAL A 560 7.78 -34.64 -2.34
C VAL A 560 6.85 -35.27 -1.30
N ALA A 561 5.80 -35.97 -1.74
CA ALA A 561 4.86 -36.67 -0.85
C ALA A 561 5.54 -37.71 0.05
N ALA A 562 6.58 -38.38 -0.45
CA ALA A 562 7.35 -39.35 0.32
C ALA A 562 8.24 -38.73 1.41
N GLN A 563 8.53 -37.44 1.33
CA GLN A 563 9.48 -36.75 2.21
C GLN A 563 8.82 -35.75 3.14
N CYS A 564 7.76 -35.07 2.70
CA CYS A 564 7.06 -34.03 3.45
C CYS A 564 5.73 -34.56 3.99
N GLU A 565 5.57 -34.57 5.31
CA GLU A 565 4.30 -34.93 5.96
C GLU A 565 3.18 -33.95 5.62
N HIS A 566 3.56 -32.69 5.36
CA HIS A 566 2.63 -31.60 5.09
C HIS A 566 2.88 -31.04 3.71
N THR A 567 1.89 -31.16 2.81
CA THR A 567 2.00 -30.65 1.46
C THR A 567 0.74 -29.87 1.05
N LEU A 568 0.97 -28.68 0.51
CA LEU A 568 -0.02 -27.82 -0.13
C LEU A 568 0.07 -28.02 -1.64
N TRP A 569 -0.96 -28.61 -2.21
CA TRP A 569 -0.95 -29.06 -3.60
C TRP A 569 -1.45 -27.98 -4.55
N ILE A 570 -0.65 -27.66 -5.57
CA ILE A 570 -1.04 -26.77 -6.65
C ILE A 570 -1.25 -27.56 -7.96
N PRO A 571 -2.19 -27.17 -8.83
CA PRO A 571 -2.32 -27.76 -10.16
C PRO A 571 -1.07 -27.52 -11.00
N ALA A 572 -0.83 -28.39 -11.97
CA ALA A 572 0.26 -28.21 -12.95
C ALA A 572 0.02 -26.92 -13.75
N CYS A 573 1.04 -26.06 -13.80
CA CYS A 573 1.01 -24.85 -14.60
C CYS A 573 1.47 -25.13 -16.03
N PRO A 574 0.89 -24.47 -17.06
CA PRO A 574 1.31 -24.64 -18.45
C PRO A 574 2.74 -24.15 -18.72
N GLU A 575 3.23 -23.23 -17.89
CA GLU A 575 4.59 -22.71 -17.91
C GLU A 575 5.13 -22.58 -16.49
N GLU A 576 6.41 -22.92 -16.29
CA GLU A 576 7.06 -22.80 -14.98
C GLU A 576 7.16 -21.34 -14.48
N ASP A 577 7.26 -20.38 -15.38
CA ASP A 577 7.30 -18.94 -15.05
C ASP A 577 5.98 -18.43 -14.44
N LEU A 578 4.87 -19.16 -14.60
CA LEU A 578 3.56 -18.81 -14.03
C LEU A 578 3.31 -19.42 -12.63
N VAL A 579 4.13 -20.38 -12.23
CA VAL A 579 4.01 -21.03 -10.91
C VAL A 579 4.00 -20.05 -9.75
N PRO A 580 4.83 -18.97 -9.72
CA PRO A 580 4.79 -17.98 -8.65
C PRO A 580 3.41 -17.40 -8.39
N ILE A 581 2.60 -17.20 -9.44
CA ILE A 581 1.25 -16.61 -9.35
C ILE A 581 0.25 -17.61 -8.72
N VAL A 582 0.45 -18.90 -8.95
CA VAL A 582 -0.42 -19.97 -8.44
C VAL A 582 0.00 -20.38 -7.02
N ALA A 583 1.31 -20.53 -6.78
CA ALA A 583 1.85 -20.97 -5.51
C ALA A 583 1.64 -19.95 -4.37
N ILE A 584 1.69 -18.65 -4.69
CA ILE A 584 1.48 -17.60 -3.69
C ILE A 584 0.10 -17.66 -3.02
N ILE A 585 -0.90 -18.21 -3.69
CA ILE A 585 -2.26 -18.31 -3.15
C ILE A 585 -2.27 -19.14 -1.86
N HIS A 586 -1.58 -20.27 -1.83
CA HIS A 586 -1.41 -21.04 -0.59
C HIS A 586 -0.68 -20.25 0.48
N LEU A 587 0.38 -19.51 0.14
CA LEU A 587 1.12 -18.74 1.13
C LEU A 587 0.29 -17.59 1.72
N GLN A 588 -0.57 -16.96 0.92
CA GLN A 588 -1.54 -15.97 1.38
C GLN A 588 -2.59 -16.60 2.31
N LEU A 589 -3.16 -17.75 1.91
CA LEU A 589 -4.13 -18.51 2.72
C LEU A 589 -3.50 -19.00 4.01
N LEU A 590 -2.31 -19.56 3.95
CA LEU A 590 -1.57 -20.04 5.13
C LEU A 590 -1.31 -18.91 6.11
N ALA A 591 -0.76 -17.77 5.65
CA ALA A 591 -0.50 -16.61 6.49
C ALA A 591 -1.78 -16.10 7.18
N ARG A 592 -2.91 -16.04 6.45
CA ARG A 592 -4.21 -15.69 7.00
C ARG A 592 -4.67 -16.68 8.08
N TYR A 593 -4.62 -17.99 7.81
CA TYR A 593 -5.08 -18.98 8.78
C TYR A 593 -4.15 -19.09 10.00
N VAL A 594 -2.85 -18.86 9.83
CA VAL A 594 -1.91 -18.76 10.95
C VAL A 594 -2.30 -17.57 11.83
N ALA A 595 -2.53 -16.40 11.26
CA ALA A 595 -2.96 -15.23 12.01
C ALA A 595 -4.25 -15.49 12.79
N LEU A 596 -5.24 -16.12 12.17
CA LEU A 596 -6.49 -16.51 12.84
C LEU A 596 -6.28 -17.54 13.95
N SER A 597 -5.37 -18.52 13.76
CA SER A 597 -5.07 -19.55 14.75
C SER A 597 -4.36 -19.01 15.98
N LEU A 598 -3.65 -17.90 15.85
CA LEU A 598 -2.95 -17.18 16.93
C LEU A 598 -3.84 -16.17 17.63
N ILE A 599 -5.14 -16.09 17.29
CA ILE A 599 -6.09 -15.05 17.75
C ILE A 599 -5.62 -13.63 17.31
N HIS A 600 -4.70 -13.56 16.37
CA HIS A 600 -4.33 -12.34 15.69
C HIS A 600 -5.21 -12.23 14.45
N ILE A 601 -6.25 -11.44 14.53
CA ILE A 601 -7.04 -11.12 13.35
C ILE A 601 -6.25 -10.07 12.58
N SER A 602 -5.94 -10.35 11.33
CA SER A 602 -5.27 -9.43 10.40
C SER A 602 -6.13 -8.22 10.03
N GLU A 603 -7.39 -8.25 10.42
CA GLU A 603 -8.29 -7.13 10.60
C GLU A 603 -8.54 -7.04 12.06
N PRO A 604 -8.42 -5.99 12.39
CA PRO A 604 -7.76 -5.27 13.42
C PRO A 604 -8.19 -5.70 14.82
N THR A 605 -7.64 -6.74 15.41
CA THR A 605 -7.75 -7.00 16.85
C THR A 605 -6.45 -7.58 17.42
N ARG A 606 -5.53 -6.72 17.84
CA ARG A 606 -4.60 -7.09 18.88
C ARG A 606 -5.13 -6.55 20.21
N GLN A 607 -5.63 -7.41 21.08
CA GLN A 607 -5.68 -7.09 22.49
C GLN A 607 -4.23 -7.06 23.00
N TYR A 608 -3.76 -5.90 23.40
CA TYR A 608 -2.61 -5.83 24.28
C TYR A 608 -3.07 -6.30 25.66
N SER A 609 -2.61 -7.48 26.09
CA SER A 609 -2.59 -7.86 27.49
C SER A 609 -1.55 -7.00 28.21
#